data_b94d521bcdd29de1039bdeecbc5a80eb
#
_entry.id   b94d521bcdd29de1039bdeecbc5a80eb
#
_cell.length_a   1.000
_cell.length_b   1.000
_cell.length_c   1.000
_cell.angle_alpha   90.00
_cell.angle_beta   90.00
_cell.angle_gamma   90.00
#
_symmetry.space_group_name_H-M   'P 1'
#
loop_
_entity.id
_entity.type
_entity.pdbx_description
1 polymer ?
#
loop_
_entity_poly.entity_id
_entity_poly.type
_entity_poly.pdbx_seq_one_letter_code
_entity_poly.pdbx_strand_id
1 'polypeptide(L)'
;MDYHFISSFSESRMLSSVADLCQALPIATFEPGAVLIAEGKTSGRLYVLVDGAVEILKGNFQINVVSDRGAIFGEMSALLDIPHMATVRAVTRCTAHVTEGGDAFLQSHKEIAYLLAKVLAQRLNGMTTYLVDLKSQFEDHKSHLGMVDEILETLLHQQRQTFTPGSDRDPG
;
A
#
# COMPACT_ATOMS: atom_id res chain seq x y z
N MET A 1 -26.02 -4.97 1.58
CA MET A 1 -25.86 -3.86 0.62
C MET A 1 -24.39 -3.57 0.52
N ASP A 2 -23.80 -4.04 -0.60
CA ASP A 2 -22.34 -4.29 -0.68
C ASP A 2 -21.50 -3.00 -0.77
N TYR A 3 -21.01 -2.53 0.34
CA TYR A 3 -20.03 -1.43 0.43
C TYR A 3 -18.71 -1.74 -0.32
N HIS A 4 -18.37 -3.02 -0.52
CA HIS A 4 -17.20 -3.46 -1.26
C HIS A 4 -17.24 -3.09 -2.75
N PHE A 5 -18.41 -3.11 -3.38
CA PHE A 5 -18.52 -2.87 -4.83
C PHE A 5 -18.37 -1.38 -5.20
N ILE A 6 -18.90 -0.48 -4.38
CA ILE A 6 -18.84 0.97 -4.64
C ILE A 6 -17.42 1.53 -4.39
N SER A 7 -16.73 1.01 -3.38
CA SER A 7 -15.35 1.38 -3.06
C SER A 7 -14.39 0.98 -4.18
N SER A 8 -14.50 -0.24 -4.71
CA SER A 8 -13.66 -0.77 -5.77
C SER A 8 -13.76 0.04 -7.08
N PHE A 9 -14.97 0.41 -7.50
CA PHE A 9 -15.17 1.16 -8.75
C PHE A 9 -14.61 2.59 -8.68
N SER A 10 -14.74 3.24 -7.53
CA SER A 10 -14.17 4.58 -7.30
C SER A 10 -12.64 4.55 -7.27
N GLU A 11 -12.05 3.52 -6.67
CA GLU A 11 -10.61 3.34 -6.59
C GLU A 11 -9.99 3.05 -7.96
N SER A 12 -10.55 2.12 -8.73
CA SER A 12 -10.08 1.82 -10.10
C SER A 12 -10.10 3.04 -11.01
N ARG A 13 -11.11 3.92 -10.89
CA ARG A 13 -11.19 5.14 -11.68
C ARG A 13 -10.12 6.17 -11.28
N MET A 14 -9.82 6.28 -9.99
CA MET A 14 -8.76 7.17 -9.51
C MET A 14 -7.39 6.66 -9.94
N LEU A 15 -7.14 5.36 -9.84
CA LEU A 15 -5.89 4.72 -10.27
C LEU A 15 -5.67 4.90 -11.78
N SER A 16 -6.69 4.71 -12.62
CA SER A 16 -6.57 4.96 -14.06
C SER A 16 -6.15 6.39 -14.36
N SER A 17 -6.66 7.38 -13.62
CA SER A 17 -6.26 8.78 -13.77
C SER A 17 -4.78 8.99 -13.42
N VAL A 18 -4.24 8.27 -12.42
CA VAL A 18 -2.81 8.32 -12.11
C VAL A 18 -1.95 7.84 -13.28
N ALA A 19 -2.30 6.71 -13.89
CA ALA A 19 -1.56 6.22 -15.06
C ALA A 19 -1.58 7.22 -16.23
N ASP A 20 -2.70 7.91 -16.43
CA ASP A 20 -2.83 8.92 -17.49
C ASP A 20 -1.95 10.16 -17.23
N LEU A 21 -1.81 10.56 -15.98
CA LEU A 21 -0.91 11.66 -15.57
C LEU A 21 0.58 11.28 -15.67
N CYS A 22 0.89 9.98 -15.63
CA CYS A 22 2.26 9.47 -15.69
C CYS A 22 2.77 9.17 -17.09
N GLN A 23 2.01 9.46 -18.16
CA GLN A 23 2.37 9.10 -19.56
C GLN A 23 3.72 9.67 -20.04
N ALA A 24 4.19 10.76 -19.44
CA ALA A 24 5.49 11.34 -19.77
C ALA A 24 6.68 10.62 -19.09
N LEU A 25 6.44 9.74 -18.14
CA LEU A 25 7.48 8.98 -17.46
C LEU A 25 7.99 7.81 -18.32
N PRO A 26 9.25 7.40 -18.14
CA PRO A 26 9.78 6.20 -18.74
C PRO A 26 8.93 4.97 -18.41
N ILE A 27 8.79 4.07 -19.39
CA ILE A 27 8.14 2.78 -19.22
C ILE A 27 9.19 1.68 -19.13
N ALA A 28 9.05 0.79 -18.16
CA ALA A 28 9.82 -0.44 -18.02
C ALA A 28 8.90 -1.65 -18.18
N THR A 29 9.44 -2.72 -18.78
CA THR A 29 8.76 -4.01 -18.93
C THR A 29 9.41 -5.03 -18.03
N PHE A 30 8.59 -5.85 -17.38
CA PHE A 30 9.01 -6.89 -16.45
C PHE A 30 8.42 -8.23 -16.90
N GLU A 31 9.28 -9.23 -17.08
CA GLU A 31 8.85 -10.59 -17.37
C GLU A 31 8.30 -11.28 -16.11
N PRO A 32 7.46 -12.31 -16.24
CA PRO A 32 6.97 -13.06 -15.09
C PRO A 32 8.10 -13.52 -14.17
N GLY A 33 7.95 -13.31 -12.87
CA GLY A 33 8.96 -13.59 -11.85
C GLY A 33 9.98 -12.47 -11.60
N ALA A 34 10.00 -11.43 -12.44
CA ALA A 34 10.89 -10.28 -12.23
C ALA A 34 10.47 -9.47 -10.99
N VAL A 35 11.44 -9.07 -10.17
CA VAL A 35 11.24 -8.26 -8.97
C VAL A 35 11.33 -6.78 -9.33
N LEU A 36 10.25 -6.03 -9.13
CA LEU A 36 10.20 -4.58 -9.28
C LEU A 36 10.78 -3.89 -8.04
N ILE A 37 10.34 -4.39 -6.88
CA ILE A 37 10.71 -3.87 -5.57
C ILE A 37 11.09 -5.05 -4.69
N ALA A 38 12.23 -4.97 -4.00
CA ALA A 38 12.68 -5.98 -3.05
C ALA A 38 12.50 -5.48 -1.61
N GLU A 39 11.85 -6.29 -0.78
CA GLU A 39 11.69 -6.03 0.66
C GLU A 39 13.05 -5.75 1.33
N GLY A 40 13.09 -4.80 2.23
CA GLY A 40 14.27 -4.41 3.00
C GLY A 40 15.30 -3.59 2.21
N LYS A 41 15.08 -3.35 0.91
CA LYS A 41 15.94 -2.47 0.10
C LYS A 41 15.36 -1.06 0.02
N THR A 42 16.24 -0.09 -0.21
CA THR A 42 15.86 1.30 -0.48
C THR A 42 16.21 1.64 -1.91
N SER A 43 15.24 2.01 -2.73
CA SER A 43 15.48 2.38 -4.14
C SER A 43 15.11 3.83 -4.44
N GLY A 44 14.24 4.44 -3.63
CA GLY A 44 13.66 5.75 -3.88
C GLY A 44 12.77 5.82 -5.13
N ARG A 45 12.47 4.68 -5.75
CA ARG A 45 11.68 4.59 -6.99
C ARG A 45 10.21 4.46 -6.70
N LEU A 46 9.40 5.03 -7.60
CA LEU A 46 7.98 4.73 -7.71
C LEU A 46 7.71 3.98 -9.02
N TYR A 47 6.76 3.08 -8.96
CA TYR A 47 6.25 2.34 -10.09
C TYR A 47 4.74 2.56 -10.20
N VAL A 48 4.25 2.87 -11.39
CA VAL A 48 2.82 3.01 -11.68
C VAL A 48 2.45 1.97 -12.73
N LEU A 49 1.66 0.98 -12.34
CA LEU A 49 1.29 -0.14 -13.21
C LEU A 49 0.48 0.35 -14.42
N VAL A 50 0.88 -0.06 -15.62
CA VAL A 50 0.18 0.25 -16.88
C VAL A 50 -0.62 -0.96 -17.33
N ASP A 51 0.00 -2.15 -17.29
CA ASP A 51 -0.61 -3.40 -17.75
C ASP A 51 0.05 -4.60 -17.06
N GLY A 52 -0.68 -5.71 -17.00
CA GLY A 52 -0.24 -6.95 -16.38
C GLY A 52 -0.64 -7.05 -14.91
N ALA A 53 -0.03 -8.00 -14.18
CA ALA A 53 -0.31 -8.27 -12.78
C ALA A 53 0.96 -8.47 -11.98
N VAL A 54 0.98 -7.94 -10.77
CA VAL A 54 2.05 -8.11 -9.79
C VAL A 54 1.50 -8.71 -8.50
N GLU A 55 2.33 -9.47 -7.80
CA GLU A 55 2.04 -9.93 -6.44
C GLU A 55 2.85 -9.13 -5.43
N ILE A 56 2.27 -8.95 -4.25
CA ILE A 56 2.89 -8.29 -3.10
C ILE A 56 3.19 -9.36 -2.07
N LEU A 57 4.45 -9.49 -1.69
CA LEU A 57 4.95 -10.52 -0.78
C LEU A 57 5.56 -9.88 0.47
N LYS A 58 5.20 -10.40 1.65
CA LYS A 58 5.88 -10.10 2.91
C LYS A 58 6.60 -11.36 3.39
N GLY A 59 7.93 -11.36 3.31
CA GLY A 59 8.68 -12.60 3.42
C GLY A 59 8.23 -13.60 2.35
N ASN A 60 7.75 -14.77 2.80
CA ASN A 60 7.22 -15.81 1.92
C ASN A 60 5.68 -15.77 1.77
N PHE A 61 4.98 -14.82 2.40
CA PHE A 61 3.53 -14.73 2.34
C PHE A 61 3.08 -13.79 1.22
N GLN A 62 2.22 -14.29 0.34
CA GLN A 62 1.53 -13.45 -0.63
C GLN A 62 0.41 -12.68 0.08
N ILE A 63 0.56 -11.34 0.14
CA ILE A 63 -0.44 -10.46 0.73
C ILE A 63 -1.58 -10.22 -0.26
N ASN A 64 -1.22 -9.93 -1.53
CA ASN A 64 -2.19 -9.55 -2.54
C ASN A 64 -1.63 -9.77 -3.96
N VAL A 65 -2.54 -9.81 -4.94
CA VAL A 65 -2.25 -9.70 -6.37
C VAL A 65 -2.97 -8.46 -6.89
N VAL A 66 -2.25 -7.61 -7.60
CA VAL A 66 -2.75 -6.32 -8.10
C VAL A 66 -2.58 -6.27 -9.62
N SER A 67 -3.67 -5.97 -10.32
CA SER A 67 -3.70 -5.78 -11.77
C SER A 67 -4.36 -4.46 -12.19
N ASP A 68 -4.69 -3.60 -11.23
CA ASP A 68 -5.33 -2.32 -11.51
C ASP A 68 -4.35 -1.37 -12.19
N ARG A 69 -4.72 -0.90 -13.39
CA ARG A 69 -3.99 0.14 -14.10
C ARG A 69 -3.92 1.40 -13.24
N GLY A 70 -2.72 1.93 -13.04
CA GLY A 70 -2.47 3.09 -12.20
C GLY A 70 -2.16 2.76 -10.74
N ALA A 71 -2.12 1.48 -10.36
CA ALA A 71 -1.64 1.07 -9.05
C ALA A 71 -0.20 1.56 -8.84
N ILE A 72 0.05 2.18 -7.69
CA ILE A 72 1.34 2.76 -7.32
C ILE A 72 2.04 1.84 -6.33
N PHE A 73 3.34 1.64 -6.53
CA PHE A 73 4.20 0.85 -5.64
C PHE A 73 5.48 1.63 -5.31
N GLY A 74 5.99 1.46 -4.10
CA GLY A 74 7.17 2.15 -3.58
C GLY A 74 6.85 3.44 -2.85
N GLU A 75 5.58 3.86 -2.82
CA GLU A 75 5.09 5.10 -2.23
C GLU A 75 5.37 5.18 -0.72
N MET A 76 5.20 4.07 0.01
CA MET A 76 5.46 4.04 1.45
C MET A 76 6.92 4.32 1.77
N SER A 77 7.82 3.70 1.01
CA SER A 77 9.26 3.92 1.16
C SER A 77 9.67 5.35 0.80
N ALA A 78 9.09 5.91 -0.26
CA ALA A 78 9.37 7.27 -0.71
C ALA A 78 8.86 8.32 0.28
N LEU A 79 7.63 8.16 0.80
CA LEU A 79 7.00 9.14 1.69
C LEU A 79 7.52 9.08 3.13
N LEU A 80 7.94 7.90 3.61
CA LEU A 80 8.36 7.68 4.99
C LEU A 80 9.88 7.60 5.17
N ASP A 81 10.64 7.62 4.07
CA ASP A 81 12.09 7.45 4.04
C ASP A 81 12.55 6.17 4.78
N ILE A 82 11.88 5.06 4.49
CA ILE A 82 12.15 3.75 5.08
C ILE A 82 12.45 2.71 3.98
N PRO A 83 13.12 1.59 4.30
CA PRO A 83 13.24 0.47 3.38
C PRO A 83 11.87 -0.06 2.93
N HIS A 84 11.82 -0.64 1.74
CA HIS A 84 10.59 -1.24 1.23
C HIS A 84 10.05 -2.31 2.17
N MET A 85 8.78 -2.21 2.51
CA MET A 85 8.11 -3.07 3.49
C MET A 85 7.71 -4.44 2.93
N ALA A 86 7.68 -4.58 1.60
CA ALA A 86 7.28 -5.80 0.91
C ALA A 86 8.00 -5.92 -0.44
N THR A 87 8.05 -7.14 -0.97
CA THR A 87 8.50 -7.40 -2.34
C THR A 87 7.33 -7.26 -3.30
N VAL A 88 7.54 -6.58 -4.44
CA VAL A 88 6.61 -6.54 -5.57
C VAL A 88 7.24 -7.30 -6.72
N ARG A 89 6.56 -8.36 -7.20
CA ARG A 89 7.05 -9.27 -8.23
C ARG A 89 6.02 -9.44 -9.34
N ALA A 90 6.45 -9.45 -10.58
CA ALA A 90 5.59 -9.67 -11.73
C ALA A 90 5.03 -11.11 -11.72
N VAL A 91 3.70 -11.25 -11.80
CA VAL A 91 3.01 -12.53 -12.00
C VAL A 91 2.87 -12.85 -13.48
N THR A 92 2.48 -11.85 -14.25
CA THR A 92 2.44 -11.89 -15.70
C THR A 92 3.51 -10.95 -16.25
N ARG A 93 3.75 -10.97 -17.57
CA ARG A 93 4.47 -9.87 -18.18
C ARG A 93 3.72 -8.57 -17.88
N CYS A 94 4.40 -7.60 -17.27
CA CYS A 94 3.79 -6.32 -16.93
C CYS A 94 4.63 -5.14 -17.40
N THR A 95 3.97 -4.01 -17.56
CA THR A 95 4.60 -2.73 -17.86
C THR A 95 4.24 -1.72 -16.79
N ALA A 96 5.19 -0.87 -16.41
CA ALA A 96 4.98 0.18 -15.44
C ALA A 96 5.74 1.45 -15.84
N HIS A 97 5.16 2.61 -15.55
CA HIS A 97 5.91 3.85 -15.50
C HIS A 97 6.83 3.82 -14.28
N VAL A 98 8.05 4.32 -14.44
CA VAL A 98 9.06 4.33 -13.39
C VAL A 98 9.61 5.73 -13.21
N THR A 99 9.71 6.20 -11.98
CA THR A 99 10.42 7.43 -11.65
C THR A 99 11.50 7.15 -10.60
N GLU A 100 12.68 7.71 -10.83
CA GLU A 100 13.73 7.82 -9.84
C GLU A 100 13.37 8.97 -8.87
N GLY A 101 13.70 8.90 -7.61
CA GLY A 101 13.41 9.98 -6.65
C GLY A 101 11.90 10.23 -6.45
N GLY A 102 11.20 9.19 -6.00
CA GLY A 102 9.74 9.20 -5.84
C GLY A 102 9.20 10.32 -4.95
N ASP A 103 9.92 10.69 -3.86
CA ASP A 103 9.50 11.79 -3.00
C ASP A 103 9.51 13.13 -3.76
N ALA A 104 10.62 13.48 -4.42
CA ALA A 104 10.72 14.70 -5.22
C ALA A 104 9.70 14.73 -6.36
N PHE A 105 9.41 13.57 -6.96
CA PHE A 105 8.37 13.43 -7.97
C PHE A 105 6.99 13.77 -7.39
N LEU A 106 6.62 13.22 -6.25
CA LEU A 106 5.33 13.49 -5.59
C LEU A 106 5.21 14.95 -5.16
N GLN A 107 6.29 15.57 -4.67
CA GLN A 107 6.29 17.00 -4.32
C GLN A 107 6.05 17.91 -5.51
N SER A 108 6.53 17.53 -6.70
CA SER A 108 6.38 18.32 -7.94
C SER A 108 5.07 18.05 -8.68
N HIS A 109 4.40 16.90 -8.44
CA HIS A 109 3.17 16.49 -9.11
C HIS A 109 1.97 16.43 -8.15
N LYS A 110 1.46 17.60 -7.79
CA LYS A 110 0.40 17.77 -6.78
C LYS A 110 -0.86 16.95 -7.05
N GLU A 111 -1.25 16.80 -8.31
CA GLU A 111 -2.43 16.01 -8.69
C GLU A 111 -2.22 14.52 -8.39
N ILE A 112 -1.05 13.98 -8.72
CA ILE A 112 -0.69 12.59 -8.42
C ILE A 112 -0.61 12.38 -6.90
N ALA A 113 0.05 13.30 -6.18
CA ALA A 113 0.14 13.24 -4.73
C ALA A 113 -1.25 13.28 -4.06
N TYR A 114 -2.16 14.11 -4.56
CA TYR A 114 -3.54 14.17 -4.06
C TYR A 114 -4.32 12.87 -4.34
N LEU A 115 -4.20 12.30 -5.54
CA LEU A 115 -4.83 11.03 -5.87
C LEU A 115 -4.26 9.89 -5.01
N LEU A 116 -2.95 9.86 -4.82
CA LEU A 116 -2.29 8.91 -3.92
C LEU A 116 -2.79 9.06 -2.48
N ALA A 117 -2.91 10.28 -1.96
CA ALA A 117 -3.45 10.53 -0.63
C ALA A 117 -4.88 9.97 -0.48
N LYS A 118 -5.73 10.12 -1.51
CA LYS A 118 -7.08 9.53 -1.51
C LYS A 118 -7.05 8.01 -1.47
N VAL A 119 -6.19 7.37 -2.26
CA VAL A 119 -6.01 5.90 -2.27
C VAL A 119 -5.55 5.42 -0.88
N LEU A 120 -4.56 6.09 -0.30
CA LEU A 120 -4.05 5.74 1.04
C LEU A 120 -5.12 5.95 2.12
N ALA A 121 -5.91 7.01 2.05
CA ALA A 121 -7.02 7.26 2.97
C ALA A 121 -8.11 6.17 2.85
N GLN A 122 -8.43 5.73 1.64
CA GLN A 122 -9.38 4.63 1.42
C GLN A 122 -8.85 3.30 1.98
N ARG A 123 -7.57 2.98 1.74
CA ARG A 123 -6.93 1.79 2.30
C ARG A 123 -6.93 1.82 3.83
N LEU A 124 -6.59 2.95 4.42
CA LEU A 124 -6.64 3.14 5.87
C LEU A 124 -8.05 2.94 6.43
N ASN A 125 -9.06 3.56 5.80
CA ASN A 125 -10.45 3.40 6.20
C ASN A 125 -10.91 1.94 6.11
N GLY A 126 -10.56 1.24 5.03
CA GLY A 126 -10.86 -0.18 4.86
C GLY A 126 -10.21 -1.06 5.92
N MET A 127 -8.94 -0.82 6.23
CA MET A 127 -8.22 -1.53 7.30
C MET A 127 -8.83 -1.27 8.67
N THR A 128 -9.18 -0.01 8.97
CA THR A 128 -9.83 0.36 10.24
C THR A 128 -11.18 -0.34 10.39
N THR A 129 -12.00 -0.34 9.34
CA THR A 129 -13.30 -1.06 9.35
C THR A 129 -13.10 -2.55 9.57
N TYR A 130 -12.15 -3.17 8.87
CA TYR A 130 -11.85 -4.60 9.04
C TYR A 130 -11.38 -4.93 10.47
N LEU A 131 -10.54 -4.08 11.08
CA LEU A 131 -10.09 -4.29 12.46
C LEU A 131 -11.23 -4.15 13.46
N VAL A 132 -12.17 -3.21 13.25
CA VAL A 132 -13.37 -3.07 14.08
C VAL A 132 -14.26 -4.31 13.97
N ASP A 133 -14.49 -4.81 12.75
CA ASP A 133 -15.27 -6.01 12.52
C ASP A 133 -14.60 -7.24 13.15
N LEU A 134 -13.28 -7.36 13.02
CA LEU A 134 -12.50 -8.42 13.64
C LEU A 134 -12.63 -8.39 15.17
N LYS A 135 -12.49 -7.20 15.76
CA LYS A 135 -12.68 -7.00 17.20
C LYS A 135 -14.06 -7.45 17.65
N SER A 136 -15.12 -7.04 16.93
CA SER A 136 -16.50 -7.41 17.24
C SER A 136 -16.74 -8.93 17.18
N GLN A 137 -16.10 -9.63 16.22
CA GLN A 137 -16.23 -11.09 16.07
C GLN A 137 -15.54 -11.88 17.19
N PHE A 138 -14.50 -11.31 17.81
CA PHE A 138 -13.68 -11.97 18.82
C PHE A 138 -13.82 -11.37 20.21
N GLU A 139 -14.89 -10.61 20.48
CA GLU A 139 -15.13 -9.95 21.78
C GLU A 139 -15.09 -10.91 22.98
N ASP A 140 -15.41 -12.19 22.78
CA ASP A 140 -15.37 -13.22 23.83
C ASP A 140 -13.95 -13.78 24.13
N HIS A 141 -12.93 -13.42 23.34
CA HIS A 141 -11.55 -13.90 23.48
C HIS A 141 -10.60 -12.77 23.94
N LYS A 142 -10.70 -12.38 25.19
CA LYS A 142 -10.05 -11.19 25.80
C LYS A 142 -8.53 -11.09 25.70
N SER A 143 -7.79 -12.16 25.39
CA SER A 143 -6.32 -12.14 25.46
C SER A 143 -5.60 -11.64 24.20
N HIS A 144 -6.28 -11.56 23.06
CA HIS A 144 -5.67 -11.12 21.78
C HIS A 144 -6.18 -9.76 21.29
N LEU A 145 -7.20 -9.20 21.95
CA LEU A 145 -7.87 -7.96 21.52
C LEU A 145 -7.18 -6.69 22.00
N GLY A 146 -6.36 -6.74 23.04
CA GLY A 146 -5.64 -5.56 23.55
C GLY A 146 -4.77 -4.89 22.47
N MET A 147 -4.12 -5.68 21.62
CA MET A 147 -3.29 -5.17 20.53
C MET A 147 -4.12 -4.50 19.42
N VAL A 148 -5.33 -5.02 19.15
CA VAL A 148 -6.27 -4.42 18.18
C VAL A 148 -6.79 -3.09 18.68
N ASP A 149 -7.09 -2.98 19.99
CA ASP A 149 -7.52 -1.72 20.61
C ASP A 149 -6.43 -0.65 20.51
N GLU A 150 -5.19 -0.97 20.82
CA GLU A 150 -4.05 -0.06 20.73
C GLU A 150 -3.84 0.45 19.27
N ILE A 151 -3.94 -0.44 18.30
CA ILE A 151 -3.85 -0.07 16.88
C ILE A 151 -5.00 0.87 16.49
N LEU A 152 -6.24 0.56 16.90
CA LEU A 152 -7.40 1.38 16.59
C LEU A 152 -7.31 2.76 17.25
N GLU A 153 -6.89 2.84 18.51
CA GLU A 153 -6.66 4.12 19.19
C GLU A 153 -5.60 4.95 18.46
N THR A 154 -4.49 4.33 18.05
CA THR A 154 -3.43 4.99 17.31
C THR A 154 -3.94 5.53 15.97
N LEU A 155 -4.72 4.75 15.23
CA LEU A 155 -5.24 5.15 13.92
C LEU A 155 -6.31 6.25 14.00
N LEU A 156 -7.13 6.25 15.07
CA LEU A 156 -8.26 7.15 15.19
C LEU A 156 -7.94 8.45 15.96
N HIS A 157 -7.00 8.43 16.90
CA HIS A 157 -6.82 9.53 17.86
C HIS A 157 -5.40 10.10 17.94
N GLN A 158 -4.39 9.44 17.40
CA GLN A 158 -3.00 9.89 17.62
C GLN A 158 -2.26 10.17 16.30
N GLN A 159 -2.25 11.45 15.91
CA GLN A 159 -1.40 11.90 14.80
C GLN A 159 0.10 12.04 15.18
N ARG A 160 0.54 11.66 16.40
CA ARG A 160 1.89 11.96 16.91
C ARG A 160 2.64 10.85 17.65
N GLN A 161 2.12 9.63 17.73
CA GLN A 161 2.88 8.53 18.35
C GLN A 161 3.39 7.55 17.30
N THR A 162 4.69 7.27 17.34
CA THR A 162 5.31 6.19 16.59
C THR A 162 4.89 4.87 17.20
N PHE A 163 4.11 4.08 16.49
CA PHE A 163 3.75 2.72 16.87
C PHE A 163 4.99 1.82 16.83
N THR A 164 5.33 1.20 17.97
CA THR A 164 6.39 0.19 18.06
C THR A 164 5.74 -1.17 18.33
N PRO A 165 5.55 -2.03 17.30
CA PRO A 165 4.95 -3.34 17.50
C PRO A 165 5.77 -4.19 18.48
N GLY A 166 5.12 -4.74 19.50
CA GLY A 166 5.71 -5.75 20.38
C GLY A 166 6.45 -5.26 21.61
N SER A 167 6.25 -4.01 22.05
CA SER A 167 6.93 -3.44 23.22
C SER A 167 6.46 -4.00 24.60
N ASP A 168 5.34 -4.71 24.66
CA ASP A 168 4.77 -5.22 25.93
C ASP A 168 4.90 -6.74 26.10
N ARG A 169 5.92 -7.38 25.54
CA ARG A 169 6.27 -8.73 25.95
C ARG A 169 7.22 -8.65 27.14
N ASP A 170 6.64 -8.67 28.35
CA ASP A 170 7.37 -8.94 29.58
C ASP A 170 7.99 -10.34 29.48
N PRO A 171 9.32 -10.50 29.59
CA PRO A 171 9.95 -11.81 29.67
C PRO A 171 9.84 -12.29 31.10
N GLY A 172 8.70 -12.92 31.44
CA GLY A 172 8.54 -13.71 32.66
C GLY A 172 9.10 -15.09 32.48
#